data_cec879fd0a85713a7f107c64aff9b4fc
#
_entry.id   cec879fd0a85713a7f107c64aff9b4fc
#
_cell.length_a   1.000
_cell.length_b   1.000
_cell.length_c   1.000
_cell.angle_alpha   90.00
_cell.angle_beta   90.00
_cell.angle_gamma   90.00
#
_symmetry.space_group_name_H-M   'P 1'
#
loop_
_entity.id
_entity.type
_entity.pdbx_description
1 polymer ?
#
loop_
_entity_poly.entity_id
_entity_poly.type
_entity_poly.pdbx_seq_one_letter_code
_entity_poly.pdbx_strand_id
1 'polypeptide(L)'
;EEGVKIRYLVNPIRVGQKDGLKRLECLRMELGEKDESGRRRPVPIPNSNLFIDADHVIIAAGEEIEASFLPEGLEKKEGIVLTQRDGSIGIKGIFAGGDLTSNQRTVAHAIGSGKKAAMAIDAFLKGTDAEEVIIQNLIGEGPSISIFGYLHPGERLRNPHVVTFEELNMDYFESAKRQGELKALRKERIKSFVEVTSTLPEGAALDEAERCFSCGTCNECENCYVFCPDGSVLKREELFSHQVDYDYCKGCGICFTECPRGAISLKEEAK
;
A
#
# COMPACT_ATOMS: atom_id res chain seq x y z
N GLU A 1 13.66 -22.52 -6.72
CA GLU A 1 14.40 -22.65 -7.98
C GLU A 1 15.93 -22.76 -7.74
N GLU A 2 16.50 -22.00 -6.79
CA GLU A 2 17.93 -21.95 -6.48
C GLU A 2 18.44 -23.13 -5.62
N GLY A 3 17.58 -24.08 -5.27
CA GLY A 3 17.92 -25.23 -4.44
C GLY A 3 17.75 -25.00 -2.94
N VAL A 4 17.16 -23.87 -2.54
CA VAL A 4 16.82 -23.58 -1.14
C VAL A 4 15.78 -24.61 -0.65
N LYS A 5 16.04 -25.23 0.50
CA LYS A 5 15.12 -26.16 1.14
C LYS A 5 14.28 -25.44 2.18
N ILE A 6 12.99 -25.30 1.93
CA ILE A 6 12.04 -24.71 2.88
C ILE A 6 11.41 -25.83 3.70
N ARG A 7 11.43 -25.69 5.02
CA ARG A 7 10.77 -26.60 5.96
C ARG A 7 9.67 -25.84 6.68
N TYR A 8 8.44 -26.17 6.36
CA TYR A 8 7.26 -25.63 7.04
C TYR A 8 6.98 -26.38 8.34
N LEU A 9 6.26 -25.74 9.24
CA LEU A 9 5.85 -26.31 10.53
C LEU A 9 7.04 -26.87 11.31
N VAL A 10 8.10 -26.09 11.39
CA VAL A 10 9.30 -26.38 12.17
C VAL A 10 9.68 -25.13 12.94
N ASN A 11 9.82 -25.27 14.25
CA ASN A 11 10.22 -24.17 15.14
C ASN A 11 11.60 -24.46 15.76
N PRO A 12 12.60 -23.59 15.55
CA PRO A 12 13.89 -23.72 16.21
C PRO A 12 13.76 -23.44 17.72
N ILE A 13 14.40 -24.26 18.55
CA ILE A 13 14.37 -24.13 20.01
C ILE A 13 15.74 -23.91 20.62
N ARG A 14 16.79 -24.40 19.98
CA ARG A 14 18.16 -24.24 20.49
C ARG A 14 19.20 -24.34 19.38
N VAL A 15 20.24 -23.52 19.49
CA VAL A 15 21.46 -23.64 18.68
C VAL A 15 22.57 -24.19 19.57
N GLY A 16 23.12 -25.32 19.16
CA GLY A 16 24.29 -25.94 19.79
C GLY A 16 25.48 -26.03 18.82
N GLN A 17 26.47 -26.76 19.22
CA GLN A 17 27.63 -27.08 18.40
C GLN A 17 27.91 -28.60 18.46
N LYS A 18 28.20 -29.21 17.31
CA LYS A 18 28.61 -30.58 17.18
C LYS A 18 29.61 -30.74 16.05
N ASP A 19 30.75 -31.39 16.31
CA ASP A 19 31.78 -31.68 15.30
C ASP A 19 32.20 -30.48 14.44
N GLY A 20 32.30 -29.27 15.09
CA GLY A 20 32.68 -28.04 14.43
C GLY A 20 31.54 -27.30 13.71
N LEU A 21 30.39 -27.93 13.51
CA LEU A 21 29.21 -27.34 12.88
C LEU A 21 28.23 -26.78 13.93
N LYS A 22 27.45 -25.78 13.54
CA LYS A 22 26.26 -25.36 14.30
C LYS A 22 25.17 -26.42 14.15
N ARG A 23 24.60 -26.84 15.27
CA ARG A 23 23.48 -27.78 15.28
C ARG A 23 22.24 -27.07 15.79
N LEU A 24 21.28 -26.88 14.87
CA LEU A 24 19.98 -26.31 15.18
C LEU A 24 19.02 -27.43 15.60
N GLU A 25 18.56 -27.37 16.83
CA GLU A 25 17.50 -28.23 17.33
C GLU A 25 16.15 -27.57 17.11
N CYS A 26 15.23 -28.30 16.50
CA CYS A 26 13.91 -27.82 16.15
C CYS A 26 12.82 -28.80 16.63
N LEU A 27 11.63 -28.29 16.87
CA LEU A 27 10.41 -29.10 17.05
C LEU A 27 9.57 -29.04 15.77
N ARG A 28 8.91 -30.17 15.47
CA ARG A 28 7.83 -30.16 14.48
C ARG A 28 6.59 -29.50 15.09
N MET A 29 5.86 -28.82 14.22
CA MET A 29 4.64 -28.09 14.60
C MET A 29 3.45 -28.72 13.87
N GLU A 30 2.27 -28.56 14.41
CA GLU A 30 1.00 -28.80 13.73
C GLU A 30 0.13 -27.55 13.78
N LEU A 31 -0.85 -27.48 12.88
CA LEU A 31 -1.75 -26.34 12.87
C LEU A 31 -2.85 -26.54 13.92
N GLY A 32 -2.87 -25.70 14.94
CA GLY A 32 -3.89 -25.65 15.98
C GLY A 32 -5.27 -25.18 15.48
N GLU A 33 -6.14 -24.82 16.41
CA GLU A 33 -7.46 -24.28 16.13
C GLU A 33 -7.36 -22.89 15.48
N LYS A 34 -8.43 -22.50 14.77
CA LYS A 34 -8.55 -21.16 14.20
C LYS A 34 -8.75 -20.13 15.30
N ASP A 35 -7.96 -19.05 15.28
CA ASP A 35 -8.20 -17.88 16.10
C ASP A 35 -9.34 -17.00 15.53
N GLU A 36 -9.67 -15.89 16.20
CA GLU A 36 -10.73 -14.97 15.81
C GLU A 36 -10.52 -14.36 14.40
N SER A 37 -9.27 -14.31 13.92
CA SER A 37 -8.93 -13.87 12.56
C SER A 37 -9.06 -14.97 11.51
N GLY A 38 -9.41 -16.20 11.91
CA GLY A 38 -9.48 -17.39 11.05
C GLY A 38 -8.13 -18.06 10.79
N ARG A 39 -7.05 -17.56 11.40
CA ARG A 39 -5.69 -18.14 11.27
C ARG A 39 -5.50 -19.29 12.23
N ARG A 40 -4.84 -20.34 11.76
CA ARG A 40 -4.42 -21.48 12.58
C ARG A 40 -2.99 -21.26 13.04
N ARG A 41 -2.78 -21.14 14.36
CA ARG A 41 -1.43 -20.97 14.93
C ARG A 41 -0.72 -22.32 15.00
N PRO A 42 0.58 -22.38 14.67
CA PRO A 42 1.37 -23.59 14.86
C PRO A 42 1.50 -23.93 16.36
N VAL A 43 1.26 -25.20 16.68
CA VAL A 43 1.40 -25.75 18.03
C VAL A 43 2.52 -26.79 18.02
N PRO A 44 3.44 -26.83 19.00
CA PRO A 44 4.52 -27.79 19.02
C PRO A 44 4.03 -29.20 19.29
N ILE A 45 4.53 -30.15 18.49
CA ILE A 45 4.33 -31.58 18.70
C ILE A 45 5.36 -32.03 19.75
N PRO A 46 4.95 -32.53 20.92
CA PRO A 46 5.88 -33.02 21.93
C PRO A 46 6.81 -34.12 21.43
N ASN A 47 8.07 -34.10 21.86
CA ASN A 47 9.09 -35.12 21.52
C ASN A 47 9.34 -35.31 20.02
N SER A 48 9.06 -34.31 19.19
CA SER A 48 9.24 -34.33 17.73
C SER A 48 10.55 -33.69 17.28
N ASN A 49 11.56 -33.69 18.15
CA ASN A 49 12.84 -33.04 17.89
C ASN A 49 13.47 -33.50 16.57
N LEU A 50 13.95 -32.54 15.81
CA LEU A 50 14.76 -32.77 14.63
C LEU A 50 16.01 -31.86 14.67
N PHE A 51 17.08 -32.30 14.03
CA PHE A 51 18.35 -31.58 14.04
C PHE A 51 18.74 -31.19 12.63
N ILE A 52 19.29 -29.99 12.48
CA ILE A 52 19.82 -29.46 11.24
C ILE A 52 21.24 -28.99 11.52
N ASP A 53 22.20 -29.57 10.84
CA ASP A 53 23.59 -29.11 10.90
C ASP A 53 23.83 -28.06 9.82
N ALA A 54 24.53 -26.99 10.18
CA ALA A 54 24.83 -25.85 9.30
C ALA A 54 26.15 -25.19 9.71
N ASP A 55 26.82 -24.59 8.76
CA ASP A 55 28.02 -23.76 9.03
C ASP A 55 27.61 -22.46 9.74
N HIS A 56 26.49 -21.87 9.31
CA HIS A 56 25.95 -20.63 9.83
C HIS A 56 24.44 -20.74 10.09
N VAL A 57 23.98 -20.08 11.15
CA VAL A 57 22.56 -19.93 11.47
C VAL A 57 22.27 -18.44 11.53
N ILE A 58 21.30 -17.99 10.72
CA ILE A 58 20.85 -16.60 10.67
C ILE A 58 19.43 -16.56 11.22
N ILE A 59 19.20 -15.73 12.24
CA ILE A 59 17.88 -15.50 12.81
C ILE A 59 17.25 -14.33 12.05
N ALA A 60 16.13 -14.61 11.36
CA ALA A 60 15.34 -13.63 10.62
C ALA A 60 13.86 -13.77 10.99
N ALA A 61 13.58 -13.85 12.30
CA ALA A 61 12.25 -14.16 12.85
C ALA A 61 11.38 -12.90 13.14
N GLY A 62 11.78 -11.75 12.63
CA GLY A 62 11.16 -10.46 12.89
C GLY A 62 11.96 -9.65 13.94
N GLU A 63 11.47 -8.44 14.20
CA GLU A 63 12.08 -7.48 15.09
C GLU A 63 11.06 -7.02 16.13
N GLU A 64 11.53 -6.70 17.31
CA GLU A 64 10.76 -6.04 18.35
C GLU A 64 11.16 -4.57 18.45
N ILE A 65 10.20 -3.73 18.80
CA ILE A 65 10.44 -2.30 18.97
C ILE A 65 11.15 -2.09 20.30
N GLU A 66 12.36 -1.50 20.24
CA GLU A 66 13.03 -1.00 21.43
C GLU A 66 12.33 0.29 21.89
N ALA A 67 11.59 0.18 22.98
CA ALA A 67 10.69 1.24 23.44
C ALA A 67 11.16 1.89 24.77
N SER A 68 12.37 1.60 25.24
CA SER A 68 12.90 2.10 26.51
C SER A 68 13.08 3.62 26.55
N PHE A 69 13.30 4.24 25.38
CA PHE A 69 13.47 5.69 25.25
C PHE A 69 12.16 6.49 25.24
N LEU A 70 11.02 5.80 25.13
CA LEU A 70 9.73 6.46 25.04
C LEU A 70 9.30 7.01 26.38
N PRO A 71 8.60 8.17 26.41
CA PRO A 71 8.01 8.72 27.63
C PRO A 71 7.06 7.71 28.31
N GLU A 72 7.00 7.78 29.63
CA GLU A 72 6.02 7.02 30.40
C GLU A 72 4.60 7.52 30.14
N GLY A 73 3.61 6.64 30.29
CA GLY A 73 2.19 7.00 30.15
C GLY A 73 1.65 6.98 28.72
N LEU A 74 2.45 6.55 27.73
CA LEU A 74 1.95 6.39 26.36
C LEU A 74 0.98 5.23 26.24
N GLU A 75 -0.11 5.47 25.51
CA GLU A 75 -1.03 4.39 25.15
C GLU A 75 -0.38 3.45 24.14
N LYS A 76 -0.36 2.16 24.48
CA LYS A 76 0.18 1.09 23.65
C LYS A 76 -0.85 -0.02 23.47
N LYS A 77 -0.89 -0.58 22.27
CA LYS A 77 -1.69 -1.78 21.98
C LYS A 77 -0.85 -2.75 21.17
N GLU A 78 -0.74 -3.99 21.60
CA GLU A 78 0.03 -5.05 20.90
C GLU A 78 1.48 -4.65 20.59
N GLY A 79 2.13 -3.89 21.47
CA GLY A 79 3.52 -3.46 21.33
C GLY A 79 3.72 -2.21 20.42
N ILE A 80 2.67 -1.65 19.85
CA ILE A 80 2.73 -0.40 19.09
C ILE A 80 2.21 0.79 19.90
N VAL A 81 2.72 1.97 19.60
CA VAL A 81 2.24 3.24 20.17
C VAL A 81 1.01 3.70 19.42
N LEU A 82 -0.08 4.02 20.13
CA LEU A 82 -1.28 4.57 19.51
C LEU A 82 -1.05 6.03 19.13
N THR A 83 -1.46 6.40 17.93
CA THR A 83 -1.39 7.77 17.42
C THR A 83 -2.78 8.29 17.07
N GLN A 84 -2.96 9.59 17.18
CA GLN A 84 -4.10 10.30 16.61
C GLN A 84 -3.98 10.37 15.08
N ARG A 85 -4.99 10.94 14.42
CA ARG A 85 -5.03 11.05 12.95
C ARG A 85 -3.82 11.81 12.39
N ASP A 86 -3.34 12.81 13.09
CA ASP A 86 -2.17 13.64 12.73
C ASP A 86 -0.82 12.99 13.07
N GLY A 87 -0.80 11.83 13.71
CA GLY A 87 0.41 11.16 14.18
C GLY A 87 0.89 11.59 15.56
N SER A 88 0.16 12.47 16.26
CA SER A 88 0.47 12.84 17.66
C SER A 88 0.20 11.66 18.61
N ILE A 89 0.94 11.60 19.73
CA ILE A 89 0.89 10.50 20.70
C ILE A 89 0.30 10.91 22.06
N GLY A 90 -0.52 11.98 22.08
CA GLY A 90 -1.14 12.48 23.31
C GLY A 90 -0.22 13.35 24.17
N ILE A 91 1.03 13.54 23.82
CA ILE A 91 1.97 14.45 24.45
C ILE A 91 2.24 15.60 23.48
N LYS A 92 2.03 16.85 23.95
CA LYS A 92 2.18 18.05 23.12
C LYS A 92 3.57 18.13 22.47
N GLY A 93 3.60 18.27 21.16
CA GLY A 93 4.83 18.41 20.38
C GLY A 93 5.59 17.10 20.11
N ILE A 94 5.01 15.94 20.45
CA ILE A 94 5.59 14.64 20.13
C ILE A 94 4.70 13.90 19.14
N PHE A 95 5.32 13.43 18.06
CA PHE A 95 4.68 12.72 16.95
C PHE A 95 5.42 11.41 16.70
N ALA A 96 4.71 10.41 16.18
CA ALA A 96 5.29 9.12 15.87
C ALA A 96 4.78 8.59 14.53
N GLY A 97 5.57 7.71 13.91
CA GLY A 97 5.23 7.06 12.65
C GLY A 97 6.06 5.79 12.43
N GLY A 98 5.88 5.15 11.28
CA GLY A 98 6.56 3.92 10.93
C GLY A 98 6.12 2.71 11.74
N ASP A 99 7.03 1.76 11.91
CA ASP A 99 6.77 0.48 12.57
C ASP A 99 6.47 0.62 14.06
N LEU A 100 6.84 1.75 14.67
CA LEU A 100 6.48 2.09 16.05
C LEU A 100 4.95 2.22 16.24
N THR A 101 4.23 2.59 15.19
CA THR A 101 2.80 2.93 15.25
C THR A 101 1.90 1.96 14.47
N SER A 102 2.47 0.96 13.81
CA SER A 102 1.71 0.02 12.98
C SER A 102 2.37 -1.34 12.86
N ASN A 103 1.54 -2.38 12.86
CA ASN A 103 1.96 -3.75 12.58
C ASN A 103 2.08 -4.06 11.07
N GLN A 104 1.81 -3.11 10.19
CA GLN A 104 1.94 -3.33 8.73
C GLN A 104 3.40 -3.52 8.29
N ARG A 105 4.34 -2.88 8.96
CA ARG A 105 5.80 -3.05 8.78
C ARG A 105 6.23 -3.06 7.31
N THR A 106 5.71 -2.11 6.53
CA THR A 106 6.08 -1.92 5.13
C THR A 106 6.73 -0.56 4.92
N VAL A 107 7.68 -0.49 3.99
CA VAL A 107 8.35 0.77 3.62
C VAL A 107 7.33 1.82 3.18
N ALA A 108 6.32 1.44 2.40
CA ALA A 108 5.28 2.35 1.95
C ALA A 108 4.50 2.96 3.13
N HIS A 109 4.13 2.14 4.12
CA HIS A 109 3.44 2.61 5.31
C HIS A 109 4.34 3.52 6.16
N ALA A 110 5.60 3.15 6.34
CA ALA A 110 6.57 3.96 7.10
C ALA A 110 6.76 5.35 6.47
N ILE A 111 6.93 5.41 5.13
CA ILE A 111 7.03 6.68 4.40
C ILE A 111 5.73 7.49 4.51
N GLY A 112 4.56 6.85 4.36
CA GLY A 112 3.26 7.51 4.46
C GLY A 112 3.02 8.14 5.82
N SER A 113 3.28 7.40 6.91
CA SER A 113 3.16 7.90 8.28
C SER A 113 4.20 8.98 8.59
N GLY A 114 5.43 8.85 8.08
CA GLY A 114 6.46 9.86 8.22
C GLY A 114 6.09 11.18 7.54
N LYS A 115 5.54 11.15 6.32
CA LYS A 115 5.02 12.35 5.64
C LYS A 115 3.93 13.03 6.46
N LYS A 116 3.01 12.25 7.00
CA LYS A 116 1.93 12.75 7.84
C LYS A 116 2.47 13.45 9.09
N ALA A 117 3.37 12.78 9.81
CA ALA A 117 4.01 13.35 10.99
C ALA A 117 4.78 14.65 10.66
N ALA A 118 5.49 14.70 9.54
CA ALA A 118 6.22 15.90 9.11
C ALA A 118 5.28 17.10 8.85
N MET A 119 4.15 16.87 8.16
CA MET A 119 3.14 17.91 7.94
C MET A 119 2.53 18.39 9.26
N ALA A 120 2.23 17.48 10.17
CA ALA A 120 1.69 17.79 11.48
C ALA A 120 2.69 18.56 12.36
N ILE A 121 3.96 18.22 12.33
CA ILE A 121 5.04 18.94 13.03
C ILE A 121 5.15 20.38 12.48
N ASP A 122 5.14 20.53 11.16
CA ASP A 122 5.22 21.87 10.55
C ASP A 122 4.00 22.74 10.90
N ALA A 123 2.79 22.16 10.88
CA ALA A 123 1.56 22.83 11.34
C ALA A 123 1.66 23.24 12.82
N PHE A 124 2.12 22.32 13.68
CA PHE A 124 2.34 22.59 15.11
C PHE A 124 3.31 23.74 15.35
N LEU A 125 4.44 23.78 14.62
CA LEU A 125 5.44 24.85 14.74
C LEU A 125 4.93 26.20 14.23
N LYS A 126 4.02 26.19 13.25
CA LYS A 126 3.34 27.38 12.73
C LYS A 126 2.16 27.83 13.61
N GLY A 127 1.76 27.03 14.59
CA GLY A 127 0.61 27.31 15.45
C GLY A 127 -0.74 27.11 14.76
N THR A 128 -0.77 26.30 13.69
CA THR A 128 -2.00 25.91 12.99
C THR A 128 -2.48 24.54 13.45
N ASP A 129 -3.75 24.23 13.18
CA ASP A 129 -4.33 22.92 13.53
C ASP A 129 -3.76 21.82 12.63
N ALA A 130 -3.04 20.88 13.23
CA ALA A 130 -2.40 19.80 12.51
C ALA A 130 -3.41 18.80 11.91
N GLU A 131 -4.51 18.53 12.60
CA GLU A 131 -5.55 17.64 12.11
C GLU A 131 -6.26 18.24 10.90
N GLU A 132 -6.58 19.52 10.95
CA GLU A 132 -7.17 20.23 9.81
C GLU A 132 -6.26 20.21 8.59
N VAL A 133 -4.96 20.47 8.78
CA VAL A 133 -3.95 20.39 7.70
C VAL A 133 -3.92 19.00 7.06
N ILE A 134 -3.97 17.94 7.85
CA ILE A 134 -3.99 16.56 7.33
C ILE A 134 -5.29 16.32 6.53
N ILE A 135 -6.45 16.72 7.07
CA ILE A 135 -7.75 16.53 6.40
C ILE A 135 -7.80 17.23 5.05
N GLN A 136 -7.33 18.46 4.98
CA GLN A 136 -7.32 19.26 3.73
C GLN A 136 -6.42 18.66 2.64
N ASN A 137 -5.46 17.82 3.01
CA ASN A 137 -4.51 17.22 2.10
C ASN A 137 -4.75 15.70 1.86
N LEU A 138 -5.89 15.17 2.29
CA LEU A 138 -6.27 13.79 2.00
C LEU A 138 -6.52 13.59 0.50
N ILE A 139 -6.15 12.40 0.00
CA ILE A 139 -6.46 11.94 -1.35
C ILE A 139 -7.47 10.80 -1.24
N GLY A 140 -8.61 10.96 -1.91
CA GLY A 140 -9.71 10.00 -1.86
C GLY A 140 -10.28 9.84 -0.44
N GLU A 141 -10.94 8.73 -0.21
CA GLU A 141 -11.60 8.42 1.07
C GLU A 141 -10.67 7.75 2.10
N GLY A 142 -9.48 7.34 1.66
CA GLY A 142 -8.52 6.61 2.49
C GLY A 142 -7.59 7.52 3.30
N PRO A 143 -6.62 6.95 3.99
CA PRO A 143 -5.66 7.68 4.81
C PRO A 143 -4.52 8.33 4.01
N SER A 144 -4.54 8.21 2.68
CA SER A 144 -3.49 8.73 1.80
C SER A 144 -3.48 10.26 1.79
N ILE A 145 -2.28 10.84 1.81
CA ILE A 145 -2.08 12.29 1.83
C ILE A 145 -1.21 12.75 0.67
N SER A 146 -1.45 13.99 0.20
CA SER A 146 -0.67 14.65 -0.83
C SER A 146 0.33 15.62 -0.22
N ILE A 147 1.62 15.29 -0.30
CA ILE A 147 2.67 16.26 0.03
C ILE A 147 2.71 17.41 -1.01
N PHE A 148 2.35 17.11 -2.26
CA PHE A 148 2.26 18.14 -3.30
C PHE A 148 1.18 19.17 -2.96
N GLY A 149 -0.03 18.72 -2.61
CA GLY A 149 -1.12 19.63 -2.21
C GLY A 149 -0.76 20.47 -1.00
N TYR A 150 -0.01 19.90 -0.05
CA TYR A 150 0.47 20.65 1.12
C TYR A 150 1.51 21.72 0.77
N LEU A 151 2.46 21.42 -0.12
CA LEU A 151 3.50 22.36 -0.52
C LEU A 151 3.01 23.42 -1.52
N HIS A 152 1.91 23.14 -2.24
CA HIS A 152 1.32 24.01 -3.26
C HIS A 152 -0.15 24.28 -2.97
N PRO A 153 -0.47 24.99 -1.89
CA PRO A 153 -1.86 25.25 -1.50
C PRO A 153 -2.57 26.08 -2.59
N GLY A 154 -3.75 25.62 -2.99
CA GLY A 154 -4.54 26.25 -4.05
C GLY A 154 -4.30 25.69 -5.44
N GLU A 155 -3.29 24.87 -5.66
CA GLU A 155 -3.14 24.13 -6.90
C GLU A 155 -4.07 22.91 -6.89
N ARG A 156 -4.81 22.70 -7.99
CA ARG A 156 -5.72 21.55 -8.13
C ARG A 156 -4.90 20.27 -8.31
N LEU A 157 -5.15 19.27 -7.48
CA LEU A 157 -4.62 17.94 -7.70
C LEU A 157 -5.21 17.36 -8.98
N ARG A 158 -4.37 16.74 -9.82
CA ARG A 158 -4.80 16.15 -11.09
C ARG A 158 -5.84 15.05 -10.86
N ASN A 159 -5.64 14.20 -9.87
CA ASN A 159 -6.53 13.11 -9.50
C ASN A 159 -6.81 13.17 -7.99
N PRO A 160 -7.76 13.99 -7.53
CA PRO A 160 -8.08 14.12 -6.11
C PRO A 160 -8.78 12.88 -5.55
N HIS A 161 -9.37 12.05 -6.41
CA HIS A 161 -10.05 10.81 -6.07
C HIS A 161 -9.18 9.60 -6.44
N VAL A 162 -9.13 8.59 -5.57
CA VAL A 162 -8.49 7.29 -5.83
C VAL A 162 -9.58 6.36 -6.36
N VAL A 163 -9.56 6.13 -7.66
CA VAL A 163 -10.54 5.28 -8.35
C VAL A 163 -10.34 3.82 -7.94
N THR A 164 -11.40 3.17 -7.51
CA THR A 164 -11.42 1.73 -7.23
C THR A 164 -11.66 0.92 -8.50
N PHE A 165 -11.43 -0.40 -8.44
CA PHE A 165 -11.66 -1.26 -9.60
C PHE A 165 -13.14 -1.32 -10.01
N GLU A 166 -14.04 -1.24 -9.04
CA GLU A 166 -15.48 -1.27 -9.23
C GLU A 166 -16.02 -0.01 -9.93
N GLU A 167 -15.27 1.09 -9.88
CA GLU A 167 -15.63 2.34 -10.57
C GLU A 167 -15.19 2.36 -12.05
N LEU A 168 -14.43 1.35 -12.49
CA LEU A 168 -14.01 1.22 -13.88
C LEU A 168 -15.11 0.52 -14.69
N ASN A 169 -15.42 1.05 -15.86
CA ASN A 169 -16.27 0.34 -16.81
C ASN A 169 -15.43 -0.61 -17.66
N MET A 170 -15.38 -1.88 -17.22
CA MET A 170 -14.51 -2.89 -17.83
C MET A 170 -14.95 -3.31 -19.24
N ASP A 171 -16.17 -2.99 -19.66
CA ASP A 171 -16.69 -3.33 -21.00
C ASP A 171 -15.94 -2.60 -22.13
N TYR A 172 -15.21 -1.53 -21.78
CA TYR A 172 -14.38 -0.76 -22.72
C TYR A 172 -12.95 -1.27 -22.83
N PHE A 173 -12.57 -2.32 -22.12
CA PHE A 173 -11.19 -2.83 -22.12
C PHE A 173 -11.13 -4.28 -22.59
N GLU A 174 -10.22 -4.56 -23.52
CA GLU A 174 -9.92 -5.92 -23.92
C GLU A 174 -9.02 -6.62 -22.90
N SER A 175 -9.29 -7.90 -22.65
CA SER A 175 -8.46 -8.71 -21.78
C SER A 175 -7.13 -9.03 -22.44
N ALA A 176 -6.03 -8.63 -21.84
CA ALA A 176 -4.68 -8.94 -22.30
C ALA A 176 -3.85 -9.62 -21.21
N LYS A 177 -2.99 -10.55 -21.60
CA LYS A 177 -2.09 -11.25 -20.67
C LYS A 177 -0.97 -10.32 -20.22
N ARG A 178 -0.64 -10.39 -18.92
CA ARG A 178 0.53 -9.72 -18.38
C ARG A 178 1.80 -10.27 -19.01
N GLN A 179 2.76 -9.39 -19.32
CA GLN A 179 4.09 -9.79 -19.77
C GLN A 179 4.83 -10.55 -18.66
N GLY A 180 5.51 -11.61 -19.05
CA GLY A 180 6.28 -12.44 -18.14
C GLY A 180 7.56 -11.75 -17.66
N GLU A 181 7.94 -11.99 -16.42
CA GLU A 181 9.25 -11.58 -15.90
C GLU A 181 10.37 -12.35 -16.59
N LEU A 182 11.37 -11.64 -17.09
CA LEU A 182 12.61 -12.24 -17.60
C LEU A 182 13.58 -12.44 -16.43
N LYS A 183 13.93 -13.68 -16.15
CA LYS A 183 14.87 -14.04 -15.09
C LYS A 183 16.19 -14.52 -15.64
N ALA A 184 17.28 -14.12 -15.01
CA ALA A 184 18.61 -14.65 -15.28
C ALA A 184 18.64 -16.17 -15.12
N LEU A 185 19.49 -16.84 -15.89
CA LEU A 185 19.61 -18.29 -15.82
C LEU A 185 19.99 -18.74 -14.39
N ARG A 186 19.36 -19.80 -13.90
CA ARG A 186 19.64 -20.34 -12.57
C ARG A 186 21.14 -20.53 -12.29
N LYS A 187 21.89 -21.01 -13.27
CA LYS A 187 23.33 -21.27 -13.15
C LYS A 187 24.15 -19.99 -12.88
N GLU A 188 23.68 -18.87 -13.36
CA GLU A 188 24.34 -17.55 -13.20
C GLU A 188 23.95 -16.92 -11.87
N ARG A 189 22.67 -16.87 -11.55
CA ARG A 189 22.16 -16.21 -10.35
C ARG A 189 22.56 -16.91 -9.04
N ILE A 190 22.82 -18.22 -9.03
CA ILE A 190 23.33 -18.94 -7.85
C ILE A 190 24.84 -18.77 -7.63
N LYS A 191 25.58 -18.22 -8.59
CA LYS A 191 27.04 -18.04 -8.51
C LYS A 191 27.49 -16.59 -8.42
N SER A 192 26.58 -15.65 -8.54
CA SER A 192 26.87 -14.22 -8.59
C SER A 192 25.77 -13.41 -7.93
N PHE A 193 26.02 -12.11 -7.76
CA PHE A 193 25.03 -11.14 -7.30
C PHE A 193 24.41 -10.34 -8.47
N VAL A 194 24.33 -10.96 -9.66
CA VAL A 194 23.59 -10.35 -10.78
C VAL A 194 22.12 -10.20 -10.43
N GLU A 195 21.47 -9.19 -10.98
CA GLU A 195 20.05 -9.00 -10.81
C GLU A 195 19.26 -10.20 -11.35
N VAL A 196 18.39 -10.75 -10.53
CA VAL A 196 17.66 -11.99 -10.84
C VAL A 196 16.57 -11.74 -11.88
N THR A 197 15.87 -10.64 -11.78
CA THR A 197 14.77 -10.26 -12.68
C THR A 197 15.21 -9.06 -13.51
N SER A 198 15.25 -9.20 -14.81
CA SER A 198 15.58 -8.12 -15.74
C SER A 198 14.40 -7.17 -15.91
N THR A 199 14.67 -5.95 -16.34
CA THR A 199 13.65 -5.01 -16.82
C THR A 199 12.97 -5.58 -18.07
N LEU A 200 11.74 -5.15 -18.32
CA LEU A 200 11.03 -5.51 -19.55
C LEU A 200 11.77 -4.90 -20.77
N PRO A 201 11.89 -5.64 -21.89
CA PRO A 201 12.30 -5.06 -23.16
C PRO A 201 11.33 -3.96 -23.58
N GLU A 202 11.78 -3.01 -24.40
CA GLU A 202 10.99 -1.85 -24.81
C GLU A 202 9.60 -2.23 -25.35
N GLY A 203 9.51 -3.19 -26.28
CA GLY A 203 8.22 -3.64 -26.81
C GLY A 203 7.29 -4.19 -25.73
N ALA A 204 7.79 -5.04 -24.83
CA ALA A 204 6.99 -5.57 -23.73
C ALA A 204 6.58 -4.49 -22.71
N ALA A 205 7.42 -3.47 -22.51
CA ALA A 205 7.09 -2.33 -21.66
C ALA A 205 5.99 -1.45 -22.27
N LEU A 206 6.00 -1.28 -23.59
CA LEU A 206 4.93 -0.58 -24.34
C LEU A 206 3.62 -1.36 -24.25
N ASP A 207 3.64 -2.68 -24.50
CA ASP A 207 2.47 -3.54 -24.37
C ASP A 207 1.86 -3.45 -22.96
N GLU A 208 2.69 -3.44 -21.89
CA GLU A 208 2.21 -3.26 -20.52
C GLU A 208 1.67 -1.86 -20.26
N ALA A 209 2.25 -0.82 -20.87
CA ALA A 209 1.75 0.55 -20.74
C ALA A 209 0.38 0.72 -21.43
N GLU A 210 0.15 0.05 -22.56
CA GLU A 210 -1.14 0.05 -23.27
C GLU A 210 -2.25 -0.62 -22.47
N ARG A 211 -1.92 -1.60 -21.61
CA ARG A 211 -2.86 -2.24 -20.70
C ARG A 211 -3.26 -1.36 -19.51
N CYS A 212 -2.63 -0.21 -19.31
CA CYS A 212 -2.92 0.67 -18.20
C CYS A 212 -4.30 1.32 -18.36
N PHE A 213 -5.15 1.18 -17.35
CA PHE A 213 -6.48 1.83 -17.33
C PHE A 213 -6.40 3.35 -17.18
N SER A 214 -5.27 3.89 -16.72
CA SER A 214 -5.11 5.33 -16.39
C SER A 214 -6.24 5.86 -15.52
N CYS A 215 -6.55 5.11 -14.46
CA CYS A 215 -7.68 5.34 -13.57
C CYS A 215 -7.79 6.80 -13.12
N GLY A 216 -9.00 7.36 -13.14
CA GLY A 216 -9.28 8.73 -12.77
C GLY A 216 -8.79 9.81 -13.75
N THR A 217 -8.12 9.42 -14.84
CA THR A 217 -7.62 10.37 -15.84
C THR A 217 -8.50 10.39 -17.08
N CYS A 218 -9.08 11.54 -17.40
CA CYS A 218 -9.84 11.73 -18.65
C CYS A 218 -8.92 11.55 -19.85
N ASN A 219 -9.36 10.72 -20.81
CA ASN A 219 -8.67 10.48 -22.09
C ASN A 219 -9.45 11.02 -23.29
N GLU A 220 -10.45 11.88 -23.04
CA GLU A 220 -11.28 12.53 -24.07
C GLU A 220 -12.02 11.54 -24.99
N CYS A 221 -12.42 10.36 -24.46
CA CYS A 221 -13.21 9.37 -25.21
C CYS A 221 -14.62 9.86 -25.59
N GLU A 222 -15.06 10.98 -25.02
CA GLU A 222 -16.33 11.66 -25.31
C GLU A 222 -17.61 10.90 -24.87
N ASN A 223 -17.53 9.73 -24.27
CA ASN A 223 -18.70 8.96 -23.85
C ASN A 223 -19.66 9.80 -22.98
N CYS A 224 -19.13 10.53 -22.00
CA CYS A 224 -19.94 11.37 -21.13
C CYS A 224 -20.68 12.49 -21.89
N TYR A 225 -20.08 13.01 -22.95
CA TYR A 225 -20.70 14.02 -23.82
C TYR A 225 -21.75 13.41 -24.73
N VAL A 226 -21.43 12.31 -25.41
CA VAL A 226 -22.32 11.67 -26.41
C VAL A 226 -23.54 11.05 -25.75
N PHE A 227 -23.39 10.42 -24.58
CA PHE A 227 -24.49 9.73 -23.90
C PHE A 227 -25.28 10.63 -22.95
N CYS A 228 -24.94 11.91 -22.79
CA CYS A 228 -25.69 12.81 -21.96
C CYS A 228 -27.08 13.13 -22.55
N PRO A 229 -28.19 12.69 -21.93
CA PRO A 229 -29.54 12.89 -22.49
C PRO A 229 -29.97 14.36 -22.46
N ASP A 230 -29.40 15.16 -21.58
CA ASP A 230 -29.75 16.57 -21.38
C ASP A 230 -28.73 17.52 -22.07
N GLY A 231 -27.71 16.99 -22.75
CA GLY A 231 -26.64 17.79 -23.36
C GLY A 231 -25.87 18.68 -22.38
N SER A 232 -25.87 18.31 -21.10
CA SER A 232 -25.28 19.11 -20.01
C SER A 232 -23.77 18.91 -19.83
N VAL A 233 -23.15 18.03 -20.61
CA VAL A 233 -21.69 17.85 -20.60
C VAL A 233 -21.06 18.70 -21.69
N LEU A 234 -20.19 19.63 -21.31
CA LEU A 234 -19.54 20.56 -22.23
C LEU A 234 -18.08 20.17 -22.44
N LYS A 235 -17.61 20.28 -23.69
CA LYS A 235 -16.19 20.10 -24.03
C LYS A 235 -15.42 21.37 -23.69
N ARG A 236 -14.27 21.22 -23.04
CA ARG A 236 -13.35 22.30 -22.68
C ARG A 236 -11.98 22.04 -23.35
N GLU A 237 -11.83 22.41 -24.60
CA GLU A 237 -10.61 22.19 -25.40
C GLU A 237 -9.34 22.74 -24.71
N GLU A 238 -9.45 23.89 -24.03
CA GLU A 238 -8.33 24.53 -23.33
C GLU A 238 -7.82 23.72 -22.11
N LEU A 239 -8.65 22.83 -21.54
CA LEU A 239 -8.36 22.09 -20.32
C LEU A 239 -8.16 20.59 -20.55
N PHE A 240 -8.25 20.13 -21.80
CA PHE A 240 -8.27 18.68 -22.13
C PHE A 240 -9.22 17.92 -21.19
N SER A 241 -10.45 18.41 -21.04
CA SER A 241 -11.43 17.86 -20.11
C SER A 241 -12.86 18.22 -20.51
N HIS A 242 -13.82 17.56 -19.82
CA HIS A 242 -15.23 17.84 -19.92
C HIS A 242 -15.72 18.50 -18.62
N GLN A 243 -16.71 19.38 -18.73
CA GLN A 243 -17.32 20.05 -17.61
C GLN A 243 -18.83 19.78 -17.62
N VAL A 244 -19.40 19.53 -16.44
CA VAL A 244 -20.85 19.40 -16.29
C VAL A 244 -21.46 20.77 -16.06
N ASP A 245 -22.46 21.12 -16.87
CA ASP A 245 -23.29 22.28 -16.66
C ASP A 245 -24.42 21.92 -15.72
N TYR A 246 -24.36 22.39 -14.49
CA TYR A 246 -25.30 22.03 -13.44
C TYR A 246 -26.68 22.70 -13.58
N ASP A 247 -26.81 23.73 -14.43
CA ASP A 247 -28.12 24.34 -14.72
C ASP A 247 -29.05 23.38 -15.49
N TYR A 248 -28.46 22.47 -16.26
CA TYR A 248 -29.18 21.49 -17.07
C TYR A 248 -29.03 20.04 -16.60
N CYS A 249 -28.01 19.74 -15.81
CA CYS A 249 -27.73 18.38 -15.33
C CYS A 249 -28.77 17.92 -14.31
N LYS A 250 -29.40 16.76 -14.55
CA LYS A 250 -30.39 16.12 -13.66
C LYS A 250 -29.76 15.03 -12.75
N GLY A 251 -28.47 14.85 -12.75
CA GLY A 251 -27.81 13.86 -11.92
C GLY A 251 -28.12 12.38 -12.29
N CYS A 252 -28.46 12.09 -13.55
CA CYS A 252 -28.87 10.74 -13.97
C CYS A 252 -27.79 9.66 -13.86
N GLY A 253 -26.51 10.04 -13.75
CA GLY A 253 -25.38 9.13 -13.56
C GLY A 253 -24.85 8.43 -14.82
N ILE A 254 -25.46 8.62 -16.00
CA ILE A 254 -25.02 7.94 -17.24
C ILE A 254 -23.56 8.25 -17.53
N CYS A 255 -23.13 9.52 -17.42
CA CYS A 255 -21.74 9.91 -17.66
C CYS A 255 -20.75 9.25 -16.69
N PHE A 256 -21.17 8.98 -15.46
CA PHE A 256 -20.39 8.22 -14.48
C PHE A 256 -20.24 6.76 -14.92
N THR A 257 -21.37 6.10 -15.26
CA THR A 257 -21.38 4.68 -15.66
C THR A 257 -20.62 4.44 -16.97
N GLU A 258 -20.73 5.37 -17.93
CA GLU A 258 -20.10 5.25 -19.24
C GLU A 258 -18.63 5.74 -19.25
N CYS A 259 -18.11 6.22 -18.13
CA CYS A 259 -16.70 6.61 -18.07
C CYS A 259 -15.81 5.37 -17.90
N PRO A 260 -15.00 4.98 -18.90
CA PRO A 260 -14.20 3.77 -18.81
C PRO A 260 -13.16 3.84 -17.68
N ARG A 261 -12.73 5.03 -17.29
CA ARG A 261 -11.59 5.26 -16.40
C ARG A 261 -11.97 5.81 -15.01
N GLY A 262 -13.27 5.89 -14.69
CA GLY A 262 -13.70 6.47 -13.42
C GLY A 262 -13.29 7.93 -13.21
N ALA A 263 -13.13 8.69 -14.31
CA ALA A 263 -12.73 10.11 -14.23
C ALA A 263 -13.88 11.04 -13.77
N ILE A 264 -15.08 10.50 -13.62
CA ILE A 264 -16.28 11.20 -13.14
C ILE A 264 -16.73 10.52 -11.86
N SER A 265 -17.01 11.30 -10.82
CA SER A 265 -17.58 10.80 -9.57
C SER A 265 -18.97 11.36 -9.34
N LEU A 266 -19.85 10.57 -8.73
CA LEU A 266 -21.14 11.03 -8.24
C LEU A 266 -21.03 11.38 -6.75
N LYS A 267 -21.60 12.52 -6.37
CA LYS A 267 -21.75 12.94 -4.96
C LYS A 267 -23.17 13.38 -4.73
N GLU A 268 -23.71 12.99 -3.57
CA GLU A 268 -24.99 13.54 -3.13
C GLU A 268 -24.85 15.04 -2.85
N GLU A 269 -25.82 15.82 -3.30
CA GLU A 269 -25.88 17.23 -2.96
C GLU A 269 -26.18 17.39 -1.47
N ALA A 270 -25.38 18.16 -0.78
CA ALA A 270 -25.70 18.56 0.60
C ALA A 270 -26.99 19.40 0.58
N LYS A 271 -28.03 18.91 1.30
CA LYS A 271 -29.27 19.62 1.48
C LYS A 271 -29.11 20.83 2.36
#